data_a2786fa6bab796da0e4229825e0c22c7
#
_entry.id   a2786fa6bab796da0e4229825e0c22c7
#
_cell.length_a   1.000
_cell.length_b   1.000
_cell.length_c   1.000
_cell.angle_alpha   90.00
_cell.angle_beta   90.00
_cell.angle_gamma   90.00
#
_symmetry.space_group_name_H-M   'P 1'
#
loop_
_entity.id
_entity.type
_entity.pdbx_description
1 polymer ?
#
loop_
_entity_poly.entity_id
_entity_poly.type
_entity_poly.pdbx_seq_one_letter_code
_entity_poly.pdbx_strand_id
1 'polypeptide(L)'
;YMLFIKIKLLNMLSSYKIFTLFFLMLLVSRADGTTTNIWTQSTESEFDKGINQNVSVHSTGEIRLSPKTEAIPGIKSAFVWSMASDLQNQVFVGSGDPGTVYCIKNGSEAVELFKSSELYIQSIVCDKHGNLYAGTSPRGIIYKINNRGETSVFCSLPAAYVWDMAVDDDSNLFVATGNEGILFKISPDGIPAVFFDSPETNLLDILLDQYNNVYAGTEPNGLVYKITPAGEPQVLYDASEGEIHSLVMDSSGNIYAGTASGAQVFVPAAPAVQLVAQAGVVTPFSKEERAWDLNLPEELPMAQPASMVQQRPPSRETEIPPKSTGIPTTPNYVYKITKEGLARKIFETGQALILGMSLDTQDNLYVVTGNRSGVYKVCKDETSSSVVDVEEGQALCCLNTSNNELYVGTGNRGKVYKIWPSFVTEGAFISNVLDTTTISDWGCIYWQVTQPEGTNVTLATRSGNCEKPDLTWGSWSAHYLSSGERITSAPARFVQYKAT
;
A
#
# COMPACT_ATOMS: atom_id res chain seq x y z
N TYR A 1 -15.57 -3.51 19.57
CA TYR A 1 -16.58 -4.58 19.66
C TYR A 1 -16.30 -5.60 18.56
N MET A 2 -16.15 -6.87 18.93
CA MET A 2 -15.64 -7.94 18.05
C MET A 2 -16.79 -8.82 17.56
N LEU A 3 -16.85 -9.06 16.27
CA LEU A 3 -17.73 -10.04 15.65
C LEU A 3 -16.88 -11.20 15.13
N PHE A 4 -17.06 -12.41 15.69
CA PHE A 4 -16.35 -13.61 15.23
C PHE A 4 -17.31 -14.48 14.42
N ILE A 5 -16.94 -14.83 13.19
CA ILE A 5 -17.74 -15.75 12.38
C ILE A 5 -16.91 -16.98 12.06
N LYS A 6 -17.33 -18.14 12.57
CA LYS A 6 -16.81 -19.44 12.18
C LYS A 6 -17.96 -20.26 11.60
N ILE A 7 -17.91 -20.58 10.30
CA ILE A 7 -19.03 -21.20 9.59
C ILE A 7 -18.74 -22.66 9.30
N LYS A 8 -19.70 -23.52 9.63
CA LYS A 8 -19.62 -24.97 9.43
C LYS A 8 -20.88 -25.49 8.76
N LEU A 9 -20.78 -26.02 7.55
CA LEU A 9 -21.86 -26.67 6.83
C LEU A 9 -21.85 -28.19 7.05
N LEU A 10 -22.94 -28.75 7.48
CA LEU A 10 -23.08 -30.18 7.75
C LEU A 10 -24.15 -30.80 6.85
N ASN A 11 -23.77 -31.79 6.03
CA ASN A 11 -24.71 -32.65 5.35
C ASN A 11 -25.16 -33.80 6.27
N MET A 12 -26.42 -33.83 6.70
CA MET A 12 -26.95 -34.91 7.52
C MET A 12 -27.93 -35.81 6.75
N LEU A 13 -27.73 -37.10 6.87
CA LEU A 13 -28.69 -38.10 6.48
C LEU A 13 -29.40 -38.68 7.69
N SER A 14 -30.73 -38.70 7.61
CA SER A 14 -31.63 -39.26 8.60
C SER A 14 -31.60 -40.78 8.59
N SER A 15 -31.29 -41.39 9.72
CA SER A 15 -31.43 -42.83 9.94
C SER A 15 -32.81 -43.15 10.45
N TYR A 16 -33.65 -43.83 9.67
CA TYR A 16 -34.82 -44.57 10.20
C TYR A 16 -34.50 -46.06 10.29
N LYS A 17 -34.61 -46.61 11.49
CA LYS A 17 -34.61 -48.04 11.77
C LYS A 17 -36.03 -48.55 11.56
N ILE A 18 -36.25 -49.53 10.69
CA ILE A 18 -37.39 -50.44 10.77
C ILE A 18 -36.97 -51.85 10.38
N PHE A 19 -37.22 -52.75 11.26
CA PHE A 19 -37.22 -54.19 11.14
C PHE A 19 -38.26 -54.66 10.12
N THR A 20 -37.87 -55.46 9.13
CA THR A 20 -38.65 -56.65 8.74
C THR A 20 -37.75 -57.56 7.90
N LEU A 21 -37.61 -58.74 8.35
CA LEU A 21 -36.92 -59.90 7.77
C LEU A 21 -37.81 -60.48 6.66
N PHE A 22 -37.16 -61.07 5.62
CA PHE A 22 -37.74 -61.92 4.57
C PHE A 22 -38.35 -61.22 3.35
N PHE A 23 -37.55 -60.92 2.38
CA PHE A 23 -37.64 -61.57 1.03
C PHE A 23 -36.27 -61.44 0.33
N LEU A 24 -35.69 -62.56 0.11
CA LEU A 24 -34.38 -62.71 -0.51
C LEU A 24 -34.55 -62.73 -2.05
N MET A 25 -33.57 -62.13 -2.68
CA MET A 25 -33.11 -62.24 -4.05
C MET A 25 -33.53 -61.18 -5.07
N LEU A 26 -32.48 -60.54 -5.57
CA LEU A 26 -32.30 -59.83 -6.82
C LEU A 26 -32.94 -58.46 -6.92
N LEU A 27 -32.39 -57.55 -6.15
CA LEU A 27 -32.04 -56.23 -6.63
C LEU A 27 -30.75 -55.83 -5.86
N VAL A 28 -29.60 -55.96 -6.45
CA VAL A 28 -28.41 -55.27 -6.00
C VAL A 28 -28.69 -53.76 -6.26
N SER A 29 -29.49 -53.18 -5.41
CA SER A 29 -29.46 -51.75 -5.25
C SER A 29 -28.05 -51.45 -4.71
N ARG A 30 -27.18 -50.87 -5.50
CA ARG A 30 -26.01 -50.17 -5.01
C ARG A 30 -26.54 -49.18 -3.98
N ALA A 31 -26.38 -49.50 -2.71
CA ALA A 31 -26.45 -48.49 -1.70
C ALA A 31 -25.24 -47.61 -1.93
N ASP A 32 -25.38 -46.63 -2.76
CA ASP A 32 -24.40 -45.54 -2.82
C ASP A 32 -24.43 -44.89 -1.45
N GLY A 33 -23.44 -45.24 -0.65
CA GLY A 33 -23.29 -44.64 0.70
C GLY A 33 -23.12 -43.13 0.50
N THR A 34 -24.13 -42.40 0.95
CA THR A 34 -24.09 -40.97 0.93
C THR A 34 -23.02 -40.49 1.92
N THR A 35 -21.96 -39.82 1.41
CA THR A 35 -20.91 -39.25 2.23
C THR A 35 -21.34 -37.88 2.72
N THR A 36 -21.19 -37.65 4.03
CA THR A 36 -21.39 -36.32 4.61
C THR A 36 -20.09 -35.54 4.53
N ASN A 37 -20.11 -34.42 3.84
CA ASN A 37 -19.01 -33.51 3.77
C ASN A 37 -19.29 -32.24 4.60
N ILE A 38 -18.25 -31.72 5.25
CA ILE A 38 -18.32 -30.49 6.03
C ILE A 38 -17.46 -29.44 5.31
N TRP A 39 -18.06 -28.31 4.98
CA TRP A 39 -17.35 -27.14 4.53
C TRP A 39 -17.11 -26.19 5.72
N THR A 40 -15.88 -25.80 5.94
CA THR A 40 -15.49 -24.88 7.02
C THR A 40 -14.66 -23.75 6.42
N GLN A 41 -14.91 -22.52 6.86
CA GLN A 41 -14.07 -21.36 6.64
C GLN A 41 -13.76 -20.74 8.01
N SER A 42 -12.48 -20.59 8.33
CA SER A 42 -12.03 -20.14 9.66
C SER A 42 -10.65 -19.50 9.64
N THR A 43 -10.08 -19.28 8.47
CA THR A 43 -8.77 -18.65 8.28
C THR A 43 -8.89 -17.45 7.34
N GLU A 44 -7.98 -16.49 7.50
CA GLU A 44 -7.86 -15.34 6.60
C GLU A 44 -7.87 -15.77 5.13
N SER A 45 -6.97 -16.67 4.74
CA SER A 45 -6.82 -17.14 3.35
C SER A 45 -8.06 -17.84 2.77
N GLU A 46 -8.96 -18.34 3.61
CA GLU A 46 -10.24 -18.90 3.17
C GLU A 46 -11.27 -17.79 2.94
N PHE A 47 -11.28 -16.75 3.80
CA PHE A 47 -12.17 -15.61 3.66
C PHE A 47 -11.74 -14.66 2.52
N ASP A 48 -10.45 -14.52 2.26
CA ASP A 48 -9.92 -13.70 1.15
C ASP A 48 -10.38 -14.17 -0.24
N LYS A 49 -10.88 -15.39 -0.34
CA LYS A 49 -11.50 -15.91 -1.57
C LYS A 49 -12.93 -15.42 -1.80
N GLY A 50 -13.50 -14.76 -0.80
CA GLY A 50 -14.84 -14.21 -0.85
C GLY A 50 -14.86 -12.76 -1.37
N ILE A 51 -16.02 -12.14 -1.25
CA ILE A 51 -16.25 -10.74 -1.60
C ILE A 51 -16.58 -9.97 -0.32
N ASN A 52 -15.73 -9.02 0.01
CA ASN A 52 -15.89 -8.14 1.15
C ASN A 52 -16.68 -6.89 0.73
N GLN A 53 -17.74 -6.58 1.44
CA GLN A 53 -18.54 -5.36 1.26
C GLN A 53 -18.66 -4.71 2.62
N ASN A 54 -17.89 -3.66 2.86
CA ASN A 54 -17.84 -2.96 4.15
C ASN A 54 -17.47 -3.88 5.35
N VAL A 55 -16.66 -4.89 5.09
CA VAL A 55 -16.11 -5.79 6.11
C VAL A 55 -14.60 -5.94 5.95
N SER A 56 -13.93 -6.21 7.04
CA SER A 56 -12.50 -6.47 7.16
C SER A 56 -12.27 -7.93 7.55
N VAL A 57 -11.27 -8.57 6.94
CA VAL A 57 -10.82 -9.91 7.31
C VAL A 57 -9.57 -9.77 8.18
N HIS A 58 -9.54 -10.51 9.28
CA HIS A 58 -8.45 -10.53 10.24
C HIS A 58 -7.60 -11.79 10.09
N SER A 59 -6.29 -11.69 10.38
CA SER A 59 -5.36 -12.83 10.38
C SER A 59 -5.77 -13.95 11.34
N THR A 60 -6.56 -13.64 12.35
CA THR A 60 -7.16 -14.61 13.27
C THR A 60 -8.30 -15.42 12.66
N GLY A 61 -8.67 -15.15 11.41
CA GLY A 61 -9.82 -15.79 10.74
C GLY A 61 -11.17 -15.25 11.22
N GLU A 62 -11.25 -13.93 11.43
CA GLU A 62 -12.46 -13.22 11.81
C GLU A 62 -12.86 -12.22 10.75
N ILE A 63 -14.17 -12.01 10.60
CA ILE A 63 -14.72 -10.93 9.78
C ILE A 63 -15.35 -9.90 10.72
N ARG A 64 -15.03 -8.62 10.50
CA ARG A 64 -15.55 -7.48 11.25
C ARG A 64 -16.06 -6.42 10.29
N LEU A 65 -16.91 -5.50 10.79
CA LEU A 65 -17.24 -4.30 10.02
C LEU A 65 -15.96 -3.50 9.73
N SER A 66 -15.84 -3.00 8.50
CA SER A 66 -14.71 -2.13 8.13
C SER A 66 -14.84 -0.74 8.74
N PRO A 67 -13.76 0.00 8.89
CA PRO A 67 -13.80 1.41 9.20
C PRO A 67 -14.58 2.20 8.14
N LYS A 68 -15.24 3.27 8.57
CA LYS A 68 -15.89 4.20 7.65
C LYS A 68 -14.85 4.87 6.77
N THR A 69 -15.03 4.81 5.45
CA THR A 69 -14.11 5.35 4.47
C THR A 69 -14.84 6.32 3.54
N GLU A 70 -14.26 7.48 3.31
CA GLU A 70 -14.82 8.53 2.44
C GLU A 70 -13.73 9.06 1.50
N ALA A 71 -14.06 9.19 0.21
CA ALA A 71 -13.16 9.85 -0.74
C ALA A 71 -13.26 11.37 -0.56
N ILE A 72 -12.11 12.04 -0.44
CA ILE A 72 -11.99 13.50 -0.36
C ILE A 72 -12.08 14.07 -1.77
N PRO A 73 -13.09 14.90 -2.09
CA PRO A 73 -13.20 15.55 -3.39
C PRO A 73 -12.13 16.64 -3.57
N GLY A 74 -11.86 17.00 -4.84
CA GLY A 74 -11.03 18.16 -5.17
C GLY A 74 -9.67 17.83 -5.77
N ILE A 75 -9.14 16.63 -5.64
CA ILE A 75 -7.92 16.19 -6.31
C ILE A 75 -8.19 16.03 -7.82
N LYS A 76 -7.32 16.63 -8.65
CA LYS A 76 -7.42 16.62 -10.12
C LYS A 76 -6.20 16.01 -10.81
N SER A 77 -5.27 15.48 -10.04
CA SER A 77 -4.03 14.86 -10.51
C SER A 77 -4.21 13.35 -10.70
N ALA A 78 -3.37 12.72 -11.51
CA ALA A 78 -3.41 11.27 -11.77
C ALA A 78 -2.88 10.45 -10.60
N PHE A 79 -2.00 11.04 -9.77
CA PHE A 79 -1.31 10.34 -8.68
C PHE A 79 -1.26 11.22 -7.43
N VAL A 80 -1.41 10.61 -6.27
CA VAL A 80 -1.07 11.18 -4.95
C VAL A 80 0.17 10.47 -4.45
N TRP A 81 1.32 11.16 -4.46
CA TRP A 81 2.60 10.56 -4.12
C TRP A 81 2.96 10.65 -2.65
N SER A 82 2.60 11.76 -2.01
CA SER A 82 3.01 12.01 -0.63
C SER A 82 1.97 12.82 0.11
N MET A 83 1.98 12.71 1.43
CA MET A 83 1.15 13.49 2.33
C MET A 83 1.94 13.87 3.58
N ALA A 84 1.68 15.06 4.10
CA ALA A 84 2.20 15.52 5.38
C ALA A 84 1.13 16.25 6.16
N SER A 85 1.28 16.35 7.48
CA SER A 85 0.43 17.18 8.33
C SER A 85 1.27 18.16 9.13
N ASP A 86 0.72 19.34 9.39
CA ASP A 86 1.29 20.27 10.34
C ASP A 86 0.88 19.92 11.80
N LEU A 87 1.36 20.72 12.74
CA LEU A 87 1.06 20.56 14.17
C LEU A 87 -0.43 20.77 14.52
N GLN A 88 -1.21 21.36 13.62
CA GLN A 88 -2.65 21.57 13.73
C GLN A 88 -3.45 20.45 13.06
N ASN A 89 -2.80 19.40 12.57
CA ASN A 89 -3.38 18.32 11.78
C ASN A 89 -3.99 18.78 10.44
N GLN A 90 -3.55 19.92 9.90
CA GLN A 90 -3.85 20.30 8.54
C GLN A 90 -3.09 19.38 7.60
N VAL A 91 -3.79 18.67 6.72
CA VAL A 91 -3.18 17.71 5.80
C VAL A 91 -2.87 18.38 4.47
N PHE A 92 -1.65 18.17 3.99
CA PHE A 92 -1.16 18.58 2.68
C PHE A 92 -0.88 17.34 1.82
N VAL A 93 -1.10 17.48 0.52
CA VAL A 93 -1.05 16.38 -0.45
C VAL A 93 -0.15 16.79 -1.61
N GLY A 94 0.90 16.02 -1.85
CA GLY A 94 1.75 16.10 -3.04
C GLY A 94 1.25 15.17 -4.14
N SER A 95 1.09 15.71 -5.33
CA SER A 95 0.47 14.99 -6.43
C SER A 95 1.29 15.08 -7.71
N GLY A 96 0.93 14.25 -8.68
CA GLY A 96 1.60 14.21 -9.97
C GLY A 96 0.66 14.12 -11.16
N ASP A 97 1.17 14.65 -12.25
CA ASP A 97 0.55 14.82 -13.55
C ASP A 97 -0.83 15.54 -13.48
N PRO A 98 -0.81 16.83 -13.22
CA PRO A 98 0.36 17.72 -12.99
C PRO A 98 0.82 17.76 -11.51
N GLY A 99 2.08 18.17 -11.28
CA GLY A 99 2.66 18.39 -9.94
C GLY A 99 1.97 19.51 -9.19
N THR A 100 1.11 19.17 -8.27
CA THR A 100 0.25 20.09 -7.52
C THR A 100 0.30 19.77 -6.03
N VAL A 101 0.36 20.80 -5.21
CA VAL A 101 0.17 20.70 -3.76
C VAL A 101 -1.26 21.07 -3.44
N TYR A 102 -1.98 20.19 -2.76
CA TYR A 102 -3.31 20.46 -2.21
C TYR A 102 -3.25 20.56 -0.69
N CYS A 103 -4.23 21.27 -0.15
CA CYS A 103 -4.51 21.36 1.27
C CYS A 103 -5.92 20.82 1.53
N ILE A 104 -6.07 19.86 2.44
CA ILE A 104 -7.39 19.29 2.80
C ILE A 104 -8.01 20.18 3.87
N LYS A 105 -9.02 20.95 3.49
CA LYS A 105 -9.73 21.85 4.40
C LYS A 105 -10.74 21.08 5.25
N ASN A 106 -10.64 21.25 6.55
CA ASN A 106 -11.57 20.66 7.54
C ASN A 106 -11.79 19.14 7.35
N GLY A 107 -10.79 18.44 6.77
CA GLY A 107 -10.86 17.00 6.51
C GLY A 107 -11.92 16.57 5.48
N SER A 108 -12.46 17.47 4.66
CA SER A 108 -13.60 17.19 3.77
C SER A 108 -13.41 17.56 2.31
N GLU A 109 -12.50 18.47 1.99
CA GLU A 109 -12.28 18.94 0.60
C GLU A 109 -10.80 19.28 0.38
N ALA A 110 -10.25 18.84 -0.74
CA ALA A 110 -8.90 19.20 -1.19
C ALA A 110 -8.96 20.46 -2.06
N VAL A 111 -8.23 21.48 -1.65
CA VAL A 111 -8.12 22.75 -2.36
C VAL A 111 -6.69 22.91 -2.85
N GLU A 112 -6.53 23.29 -4.12
CA GLU A 112 -5.23 23.60 -4.71
C GLU A 112 -4.57 24.75 -3.94
N LEU A 113 -3.37 24.48 -3.41
CA LEU A 113 -2.55 25.45 -2.71
C LEU A 113 -1.47 26.03 -3.63
N PHE A 114 -0.81 25.15 -4.41
CA PHE A 114 0.26 25.53 -5.31
C PHE A 114 0.34 24.53 -6.47
N LYS A 115 0.54 25.05 -7.69
CA LYS A 115 0.79 24.26 -8.89
C LYS A 115 2.20 24.54 -9.39
N SER A 116 2.99 23.51 -9.45
CA SER A 116 4.38 23.55 -9.91
C SER A 116 4.46 23.51 -11.46
N SER A 117 5.59 23.90 -12.00
CA SER A 117 5.93 23.62 -13.42
C SER A 117 6.47 22.20 -13.62
N GLU A 118 6.72 21.44 -12.52
CA GLU A 118 7.22 20.09 -12.56
C GLU A 118 6.08 19.08 -12.73
N LEU A 119 6.43 17.86 -13.17
CA LEU A 119 5.43 16.81 -13.37
C LEU A 119 4.90 16.24 -12.05
N TYR A 120 5.76 16.11 -11.05
CA TYR A 120 5.46 15.43 -9.81
C TYR A 120 5.92 16.23 -8.60
N ILE A 121 5.09 16.31 -7.58
CA ILE A 121 5.46 16.58 -6.19
C ILE A 121 5.63 15.22 -5.53
N GLN A 122 6.88 14.77 -5.43
CA GLN A 122 7.20 13.41 -5.00
C GLN A 122 7.18 13.26 -3.48
N SER A 123 7.67 14.29 -2.77
CA SER A 123 7.71 14.32 -1.31
C SER A 123 7.25 15.67 -0.78
N ILE A 124 6.61 15.64 0.38
CA ILE A 124 6.17 16.81 1.13
C ILE A 124 6.53 16.63 2.60
N VAL A 125 7.06 17.68 3.22
CA VAL A 125 7.28 17.72 4.67
C VAL A 125 6.96 19.09 5.24
N CYS A 126 6.42 19.13 6.49
CA CYS A 126 6.16 20.36 7.24
C CYS A 126 7.21 20.53 8.35
N ASP A 127 7.76 21.75 8.51
CA ASP A 127 8.56 22.08 9.66
C ASP A 127 7.69 22.51 10.85
N LYS A 128 8.31 22.63 12.03
CA LYS A 128 7.63 23.07 13.26
C LYS A 128 7.11 24.51 13.23
N HIS A 129 7.50 25.32 12.23
CA HIS A 129 7.08 26.69 12.02
C HIS A 129 5.90 26.80 11.06
N GLY A 130 5.41 25.66 10.53
CA GLY A 130 4.32 25.58 9.58
C GLY A 130 4.75 25.92 8.14
N ASN A 131 6.04 25.88 7.82
CA ASN A 131 6.48 25.93 6.44
C ASN A 131 6.39 24.53 5.83
N LEU A 132 5.89 24.47 4.61
CA LEU A 132 5.80 23.27 3.81
C LEU A 132 6.92 23.27 2.78
N TYR A 133 7.63 22.16 2.68
CA TYR A 133 8.61 21.90 1.64
C TYR A 133 8.06 20.86 0.69
N ALA A 134 8.16 21.13 -0.62
CA ALA A 134 7.66 20.26 -1.69
C ALA A 134 8.80 19.91 -2.65
N GLY A 135 9.23 18.66 -2.61
CA GLY A 135 10.28 18.11 -3.47
C GLY A 135 9.70 17.58 -4.78
N THR A 136 10.35 17.89 -5.87
CA THR A 136 9.84 17.63 -7.22
C THR A 136 10.68 16.70 -8.04
N SER A 137 10.09 16.20 -9.13
CA SER A 137 10.73 15.44 -10.20
C SER A 137 10.17 15.92 -11.54
N PRO A 138 10.98 15.98 -12.65
CA PRO A 138 12.31 15.37 -12.80
C PRO A 138 13.51 16.35 -12.63
N ARG A 139 13.35 17.55 -12.11
CA ARG A 139 14.44 18.56 -12.05
C ARG A 139 14.99 18.82 -10.65
N GLY A 140 14.57 18.06 -9.63
CA GLY A 140 15.12 18.18 -8.27
C GLY A 140 14.90 19.54 -7.60
N ILE A 141 13.84 20.26 -7.97
CA ILE A 141 13.50 21.56 -7.39
C ILE A 141 12.73 21.34 -6.09
N ILE A 142 13.10 22.07 -5.06
CA ILE A 142 12.39 22.10 -3.79
C ILE A 142 11.74 23.46 -3.64
N TYR A 143 10.42 23.48 -3.50
CA TYR A 143 9.65 24.67 -3.20
C TYR A 143 9.41 24.77 -1.70
N LYS A 144 9.42 26.01 -1.20
CA LYS A 144 8.98 26.34 0.16
C LYS A 144 7.69 27.15 0.08
N ILE A 145 6.69 26.70 0.79
CA ILE A 145 5.41 27.38 0.98
C ILE A 145 5.37 27.79 2.45
N ASN A 146 5.42 29.06 2.72
CA ASN A 146 5.43 29.52 4.11
C ASN A 146 4.01 29.43 4.74
N ASN A 147 3.93 29.65 6.03
CA ASN A 147 2.66 29.61 6.79
C ASN A 147 1.62 30.68 6.37
N ARG A 148 1.99 31.61 5.47
CA ARG A 148 1.07 32.56 4.84
C ARG A 148 0.59 32.10 3.46
N GLY A 149 1.09 30.96 2.96
CA GLY A 149 0.81 30.43 1.63
C GLY A 149 1.66 31.06 0.49
N GLU A 150 2.68 31.86 0.83
CA GLU A 150 3.61 32.40 -0.17
C GLU A 150 4.60 31.33 -0.59
N THR A 151 4.75 31.14 -1.91
CA THR A 151 5.58 30.08 -2.48
C THR A 151 6.84 30.67 -3.12
N SER A 152 7.97 30.02 -2.89
CA SER A 152 9.26 30.35 -3.52
C SER A 152 10.07 29.08 -3.81
N VAL A 153 10.99 29.15 -4.76
CA VAL A 153 12.03 28.12 -4.90
C VAL A 153 12.94 28.21 -3.69
N PHE A 154 13.05 27.12 -2.95
CA PHE A 154 13.92 27.03 -1.78
C PHE A 154 15.33 26.59 -2.16
N CYS A 155 15.42 25.54 -2.99
CA CYS A 155 16.68 24.99 -3.48
C CYS A 155 16.48 24.26 -4.80
N SER A 156 17.54 24.16 -5.61
CA SER A 156 17.59 23.27 -6.77
C SER A 156 18.79 22.34 -6.61
N LEU A 157 18.53 21.04 -6.60
CA LEU A 157 19.56 20.03 -6.45
C LEU A 157 20.05 19.53 -7.81
N PRO A 158 21.29 19.08 -7.92
CA PRO A 158 21.82 18.43 -9.12
C PRO A 158 21.38 16.97 -9.18
N ALA A 159 20.09 16.72 -8.94
CA ALA A 159 19.48 15.40 -8.94
C ALA A 159 18.14 15.46 -9.69
N ALA A 160 17.81 14.39 -10.40
CA ALA A 160 16.54 14.34 -11.13
C ALA A 160 15.34 14.11 -10.20
N TYR A 161 15.51 13.26 -9.20
CA TYR A 161 14.43 12.82 -8.33
C TYR A 161 14.71 13.21 -6.88
N VAL A 162 13.76 13.89 -6.27
CA VAL A 162 13.65 14.05 -4.81
C VAL A 162 12.66 12.98 -4.35
N TRP A 163 13.18 11.84 -3.85
CA TRP A 163 12.33 10.73 -3.46
C TRP A 163 11.62 11.01 -2.14
N ASP A 164 12.38 11.44 -1.13
CA ASP A 164 11.81 11.77 0.16
C ASP A 164 12.59 12.87 0.88
N MET A 165 11.94 13.48 1.89
CA MET A 165 12.48 14.58 2.67
C MET A 165 12.09 14.44 4.14
N ALA A 166 13.02 14.81 5.02
CA ALA A 166 12.78 14.94 6.45
C ALA A 166 13.36 16.26 6.97
N VAL A 167 12.75 16.85 8.00
CA VAL A 167 13.20 18.12 8.58
C VAL A 167 13.51 17.93 10.06
N ASP A 168 14.67 18.44 10.51
CA ASP A 168 15.05 18.41 11.91
C ASP A 168 14.48 19.60 12.70
N ASP A 169 14.70 19.58 14.03
CA ASP A 169 14.23 20.66 14.91
C ASP A 169 14.90 22.02 14.64
N ASP A 170 16.02 22.04 13.99
CA ASP A 170 16.71 23.27 13.59
C ASP A 170 16.31 23.77 12.20
N SER A 171 15.27 23.13 11.60
CA SER A 171 14.78 23.39 10.24
C SER A 171 15.80 23.11 9.14
N ASN A 172 16.80 22.25 9.37
CA ASN A 172 17.58 21.69 8.27
C ASN A 172 16.75 20.62 7.57
N LEU A 173 16.77 20.66 6.25
CA LEU A 173 16.05 19.70 5.41
C LEU A 173 17.02 18.61 4.94
N PHE A 174 16.72 17.35 5.22
CA PHE A 174 17.41 16.20 4.66
C PHE A 174 16.64 15.72 3.44
N VAL A 175 17.35 15.42 2.35
CA VAL A 175 16.73 15.12 1.06
C VAL A 175 17.38 13.88 0.45
N ALA A 176 16.57 12.84 0.30
CA ALA A 176 16.93 11.60 -0.39
C ALA A 176 16.72 11.75 -1.89
N THR A 177 17.72 11.36 -2.69
CA THR A 177 17.68 11.52 -4.14
C THR A 177 17.88 10.20 -4.88
N GLY A 178 17.47 10.21 -6.16
CA GLY A 178 17.61 9.09 -7.07
C GLY A 178 18.64 9.31 -8.16
N ASN A 179 18.98 8.21 -8.84
CA ASN A 179 19.99 8.02 -9.88
C ASN A 179 21.45 8.03 -9.36
N GLU A 180 21.75 8.79 -8.32
CA GLU A 180 23.10 8.86 -7.73
C GLU A 180 23.11 8.54 -6.24
N GLY A 181 21.94 8.30 -5.63
CA GLY A 181 21.81 7.88 -4.23
C GLY A 181 22.43 8.85 -3.22
N ILE A 182 22.33 10.17 -3.45
CA ILE A 182 22.90 11.17 -2.58
C ILE A 182 21.87 11.63 -1.55
N LEU A 183 22.28 11.69 -0.29
CA LEU A 183 21.56 12.37 0.77
C LEU A 183 22.13 13.78 0.93
N PHE A 184 21.29 14.77 0.70
CA PHE A 184 21.67 16.18 0.95
C PHE A 184 21.16 16.65 2.31
N LYS A 185 21.92 17.55 2.95
CA LYS A 185 21.46 18.37 4.06
C LYS A 185 21.39 19.80 3.59
N ILE A 186 20.22 20.43 3.68
CA ILE A 186 20.00 21.81 3.26
C ILE A 186 19.76 22.65 4.51
N SER A 187 20.53 23.73 4.65
CA SER A 187 20.35 24.67 5.77
C SER A 187 19.02 25.43 5.66
N PRO A 188 18.54 26.06 6.76
CA PRO A 188 17.32 26.89 6.73
C PRO A 188 17.37 28.03 5.70
N ASP A 189 18.55 28.43 5.28
CA ASP A 189 18.78 29.48 4.24
C ASP A 189 18.76 28.90 2.83
N GLY A 190 18.50 27.59 2.63
CA GLY A 190 18.42 26.94 1.33
C GLY A 190 19.76 26.52 0.72
N ILE A 191 20.84 26.46 1.52
CA ILE A 191 22.18 26.08 1.04
C ILE A 191 22.33 24.55 1.16
N PRO A 192 22.46 23.79 0.03
CA PRO A 192 22.63 22.35 0.07
C PRO A 192 24.08 21.95 0.35
N ALA A 193 24.27 20.86 1.05
CA ALA A 193 25.55 20.18 1.22
C ALA A 193 25.32 18.67 1.10
N VAL A 194 26.28 17.96 0.51
CA VAL A 194 26.28 16.50 0.51
C VAL A 194 26.47 16.02 1.94
N PHE A 195 25.51 15.28 2.47
CA PHE A 195 25.57 14.71 3.82
C PHE A 195 26.07 13.27 3.80
N PHE A 196 25.61 12.50 2.79
CA PHE A 196 26.08 11.12 2.56
C PHE A 196 25.98 10.79 1.07
N ASP A 197 27.06 10.27 0.49
CA ASP A 197 27.14 9.78 -0.89
C ASP A 197 27.07 8.24 -0.84
N SER A 198 25.91 7.69 -1.11
CA SER A 198 25.66 6.25 -1.04
C SER A 198 26.22 5.53 -2.27
N PRO A 199 26.69 4.28 -2.15
CA PRO A 199 27.00 3.43 -3.31
C PRO A 199 25.73 2.92 -4.03
N GLU A 200 24.54 3.08 -3.43
CA GLU A 200 23.26 2.68 -4.00
C GLU A 200 22.78 3.67 -5.07
N THR A 201 21.90 3.21 -5.97
CA THR A 201 21.36 4.07 -7.03
C THR A 201 20.31 5.04 -6.49
N ASN A 202 19.46 4.56 -5.59
CA ASN A 202 18.38 5.35 -5.02
C ASN A 202 18.38 5.27 -3.50
N LEU A 203 18.13 6.41 -2.87
CA LEU A 203 17.62 6.51 -1.50
C LEU A 203 16.14 6.81 -1.62
N LEU A 204 15.27 5.88 -1.24
CA LEU A 204 13.84 5.94 -1.55
C LEU A 204 13.01 6.59 -0.46
N ASP A 205 13.37 6.35 0.79
CA ASP A 205 12.64 6.86 1.95
C ASP A 205 13.62 7.16 3.08
N ILE A 206 13.39 8.20 3.86
CA ILE A 206 14.22 8.60 4.99
C ILE A 206 13.39 8.98 6.21
N LEU A 207 13.96 8.74 7.38
CA LEU A 207 13.40 9.24 8.64
C LEU A 207 14.50 9.72 9.57
N LEU A 208 14.13 10.60 10.50
CA LEU A 208 15.01 11.12 11.55
C LEU A 208 14.58 10.56 12.91
N ASP A 209 15.56 10.20 13.74
CA ASP A 209 15.29 9.97 15.17
C ASP A 209 15.49 11.26 16.02
N GLN A 210 15.12 11.17 17.27
CA GLN A 210 15.27 12.28 18.24
C GLN A 210 16.73 12.73 18.48
N TYR A 211 17.71 11.99 17.99
CA TYR A 211 19.13 12.30 18.07
C TYR A 211 19.70 12.83 16.74
N ASN A 212 18.81 13.09 15.76
CA ASN A 212 19.15 13.48 14.40
C ASN A 212 20.01 12.45 13.65
N ASN A 213 19.91 11.15 13.99
CA ASN A 213 20.36 10.12 13.06
C ASN A 213 19.36 10.03 11.92
N VAL A 214 19.87 9.92 10.68
CA VAL A 214 19.07 9.66 9.49
C VAL A 214 19.06 8.17 9.23
N TYR A 215 17.88 7.60 8.99
CA TYR A 215 17.74 6.25 8.47
C TYR A 215 17.27 6.34 7.01
N ALA A 216 17.86 5.53 6.13
CA ALA A 216 17.55 5.57 4.71
C ALA A 216 17.33 4.17 4.14
N GLY A 217 16.22 3.99 3.41
CA GLY A 217 15.92 2.79 2.62
C GLY A 217 16.42 2.94 1.19
N THR A 218 16.91 1.86 0.60
CA THR A 218 17.65 1.90 -0.66
C THR A 218 17.13 0.93 -1.73
N GLU A 219 17.58 1.17 -2.97
CA GLU A 219 17.52 0.33 -4.15
C GLU A 219 18.87 0.46 -4.89
N PRO A 220 19.48 -0.64 -5.47
CA PRO A 220 18.89 -1.97 -5.75
C PRO A 220 19.18 -3.06 -4.72
N ASN A 221 19.90 -2.77 -3.65
CA ASN A 221 20.35 -3.82 -2.73
C ASN A 221 19.50 -3.97 -1.45
N GLY A 222 18.44 -3.17 -1.29
CA GLY A 222 17.50 -3.31 -0.17
C GLY A 222 18.13 -3.05 1.21
N LEU A 223 19.05 -2.10 1.30
CA LEU A 223 19.73 -1.76 2.54
C LEU A 223 18.93 -0.76 3.35
N VAL A 224 19.00 -0.87 4.68
CA VAL A 224 18.63 0.18 5.61
C VAL A 224 19.90 0.74 6.22
N TYR A 225 20.22 1.98 5.87
CA TYR A 225 21.33 2.72 6.48
C TYR A 225 20.86 3.42 7.75
N LYS A 226 21.80 3.55 8.70
CA LYS A 226 21.78 4.52 9.79
C LYS A 226 22.96 5.46 9.61
N ILE A 227 22.71 6.75 9.46
CA ILE A 227 23.73 7.79 9.28
C ILE A 227 23.72 8.69 10.51
N THR A 228 24.86 8.81 11.19
CA THR A 228 24.98 9.66 12.40
C THR A 228 24.89 11.15 12.01
N PRO A 229 24.65 12.07 12.98
CA PRO A 229 24.68 13.52 12.74
C PRO A 229 26.01 14.03 12.16
N ALA A 230 27.10 13.27 12.32
CA ALA A 230 28.40 13.55 11.71
C ALA A 230 28.52 13.11 10.24
N GLY A 231 27.46 12.46 9.70
CA GLY A 231 27.48 11.92 8.33
C GLY A 231 28.14 10.54 8.22
N GLU A 232 28.38 9.84 9.32
CA GLU A 232 28.99 8.50 9.32
C GLU A 232 27.91 7.42 9.09
N PRO A 233 27.98 6.67 7.97
CA PRO A 233 26.99 5.65 7.65
C PRO A 233 27.31 4.31 8.30
N GLN A 234 26.28 3.58 8.65
CA GLN A 234 26.29 2.18 9.04
C GLN A 234 25.14 1.45 8.36
N VAL A 235 25.38 0.27 7.79
CA VAL A 235 24.28 -0.62 7.37
C VAL A 235 23.66 -1.20 8.63
N LEU A 236 22.41 -0.85 8.90
CA LEU A 236 21.64 -1.38 10.01
C LEU A 236 21.03 -2.74 9.67
N TYR A 237 20.57 -2.89 8.44
CA TYR A 237 19.95 -4.12 7.94
C TYR A 237 20.16 -4.27 6.43
N ASP A 238 20.32 -5.53 5.98
CA ASP A 238 20.43 -5.94 4.59
C ASP A 238 19.30 -6.93 4.32
N ALA A 239 18.28 -6.50 3.56
CA ALA A 239 17.12 -7.30 3.23
C ALA A 239 17.41 -8.27 2.07
N SER A 240 16.70 -9.39 2.01
CA SER A 240 16.76 -10.29 0.87
C SER A 240 16.10 -9.73 -0.39
N GLU A 241 15.22 -8.77 -0.21
CA GLU A 241 14.52 -8.02 -1.25
C GLU A 241 15.40 -6.84 -1.72
N GLY A 242 15.40 -6.53 -3.01
CA GLY A 242 16.29 -5.51 -3.58
C GLY A 242 15.88 -4.06 -3.26
N GLU A 243 14.71 -3.84 -2.66
CA GLU A 243 14.16 -2.50 -2.47
C GLU A 243 13.52 -2.34 -1.09
N ILE A 244 13.96 -1.33 -0.34
CA ILE A 244 13.28 -0.81 0.84
C ILE A 244 12.59 0.50 0.42
N HIS A 245 11.29 0.44 0.26
CA HIS A 245 10.50 1.54 -0.30
C HIS A 245 9.90 2.47 0.75
N SER A 246 9.65 1.98 1.95
CA SER A 246 9.08 2.79 3.02
C SER A 246 9.67 2.44 4.38
N LEU A 247 9.88 3.46 5.21
CA LEU A 247 10.41 3.38 6.57
C LEU A 247 9.52 4.15 7.54
N VAL A 248 9.22 3.58 8.70
CA VAL A 248 8.62 4.32 9.82
C VAL A 248 9.23 3.86 11.13
N MET A 249 9.19 4.69 12.17
CA MET A 249 9.77 4.41 13.49
C MET A 249 8.70 4.46 14.57
N ASP A 250 8.63 3.44 15.43
CA ASP A 250 7.72 3.43 16.58
C ASP A 250 8.25 4.28 17.76
N SER A 251 7.40 4.51 18.74
CA SER A 251 7.74 5.27 19.95
C SER A 251 8.89 4.68 20.78
N SER A 252 9.21 3.41 20.56
CA SER A 252 10.33 2.70 21.18
C SER A 252 11.63 2.82 20.37
N GLY A 253 11.56 3.38 19.15
CA GLY A 253 12.66 3.54 18.20
C GLY A 253 13.00 2.28 17.44
N ASN A 254 12.05 1.33 17.30
CA ASN A 254 12.17 0.27 16.32
C ASN A 254 11.76 0.81 14.94
N ILE A 255 12.46 0.37 13.91
CA ILE A 255 12.20 0.75 12.52
C ILE A 255 11.38 -0.35 11.86
N TYR A 256 10.36 0.06 11.14
CA TYR A 256 9.63 -0.82 10.21
C TYR A 256 10.07 -0.49 8.80
N ALA A 257 10.50 -1.50 8.07
CA ALA A 257 10.98 -1.39 6.69
C ALA A 257 10.10 -2.22 5.76
N GLY A 258 9.44 -1.55 4.82
CA GLY A 258 8.57 -2.16 3.82
C GLY A 258 9.30 -2.37 2.49
N THR A 259 9.18 -3.60 1.92
CA THR A 259 9.83 -3.95 0.67
C THR A 259 8.89 -3.82 -0.53
N ALA A 260 9.44 -3.54 -1.70
CA ALA A 260 8.68 -3.40 -2.95
C ALA A 260 9.34 -4.12 -4.13
N SER A 261 10.06 -5.20 -3.86
CA SER A 261 10.80 -5.95 -4.89
C SER A 261 9.88 -6.78 -5.78
N GLY A 262 10.23 -6.87 -7.05
CA GLY A 262 9.77 -7.93 -7.95
C GLY A 262 8.57 -7.61 -8.85
N ALA A 263 7.92 -6.47 -8.76
CA ALA A 263 7.04 -5.97 -9.79
C ALA A 263 7.61 -4.63 -10.31
N GLN A 264 7.71 -4.49 -11.63
CA GLN A 264 7.86 -3.13 -12.13
C GLN A 264 6.60 -2.37 -11.73
N VAL A 265 6.73 -1.42 -10.81
CA VAL A 265 5.71 -0.40 -10.62
C VAL A 265 5.52 0.19 -12.01
N PHE A 266 4.35 0.03 -12.59
CA PHE A 266 4.01 0.72 -13.82
C PHE A 266 3.83 2.20 -13.45
N VAL A 267 4.96 2.87 -13.25
CA VAL A 267 4.98 4.32 -13.43
C VAL A 267 4.73 4.46 -14.91
N PRO A 268 3.61 5.03 -15.36
CA PRO A 268 3.41 5.33 -16.76
C PRO A 268 4.67 6.07 -17.18
N ALA A 269 5.40 5.53 -18.16
CA ALA A 269 6.56 6.22 -18.68
C ALA A 269 6.07 7.63 -18.98
N ALA A 270 6.62 8.63 -18.29
CA ALA A 270 6.38 10.00 -18.64
C ALA A 270 6.57 10.06 -20.15
N PRO A 271 5.63 10.60 -20.92
CA PRO A 271 5.76 10.64 -22.37
C PRO A 271 7.18 11.10 -22.59
N ALA A 272 7.97 10.29 -23.32
CA ALA A 272 9.37 10.53 -23.50
C ALA A 272 9.47 11.97 -23.98
N VAL A 273 9.70 12.88 -23.06
CA VAL A 273 10.12 14.24 -23.40
C VAL A 273 11.44 13.95 -24.04
N GLN A 274 11.43 13.94 -25.37
CA GLN A 274 12.67 14.05 -26.09
C GLN A 274 13.32 15.30 -25.52
N LEU A 275 14.17 15.11 -24.52
CA LEU A 275 15.19 16.05 -24.17
C LEU A 275 15.96 16.19 -25.47
N VAL A 276 15.60 17.20 -26.27
CA VAL A 276 16.47 17.70 -27.31
C VAL A 276 17.70 18.15 -26.53
N ALA A 277 18.65 17.23 -26.42
CA ALA A 277 19.93 17.51 -25.84
C ALA A 277 20.50 18.65 -26.69
N GLN A 278 20.36 19.88 -26.23
CA GLN A 278 21.28 20.91 -26.65
C GLN A 278 22.66 20.44 -26.18
N ALA A 279 23.49 20.12 -27.16
CA ALA A 279 24.87 19.74 -26.94
C ALA A 279 25.65 20.93 -26.37
N GLY A 280 25.50 21.14 -25.06
CA GLY A 280 26.59 21.66 -24.24
C GLY A 280 27.33 20.43 -23.75
N VAL A 281 28.60 20.33 -24.02
CA VAL A 281 29.46 19.25 -23.58
C VAL A 281 29.42 19.21 -22.05
N VAL A 282 28.60 18.34 -21.51
CA VAL A 282 28.69 17.97 -20.10
C VAL A 282 29.72 16.83 -20.07
N THR A 283 30.94 17.15 -19.73
CA THR A 283 31.93 16.15 -19.36
C THR A 283 31.42 15.46 -18.10
N PRO A 284 31.48 14.13 -18.03
CA PRO A 284 31.13 13.43 -16.79
C PRO A 284 32.10 13.89 -15.69
N PHE A 285 31.54 14.42 -14.60
CA PHE A 285 32.32 14.81 -13.44
C PHE A 285 33.01 13.59 -12.86
N SER A 286 34.33 13.58 -12.77
CA SER A 286 35.07 12.64 -11.97
C SER A 286 34.87 12.99 -10.48
N LYS A 287 34.87 11.97 -9.59
CA LYS A 287 34.68 12.12 -8.15
C LYS A 287 35.61 13.18 -7.48
N GLU A 288 36.65 13.64 -8.17
CA GLU A 288 37.67 14.53 -7.61
C GLU A 288 37.41 16.03 -7.84
N GLU A 289 36.41 16.42 -8.66
CA GLU A 289 36.20 17.82 -9.04
C GLU A 289 34.90 18.45 -8.51
N ARG A 290 34.37 17.98 -7.39
CA ARG A 290 33.16 18.51 -6.80
C ARG A 290 33.41 19.74 -5.91
N ALA A 291 33.94 20.82 -6.49
CA ALA A 291 33.90 22.13 -5.86
C ALA A 291 32.73 22.92 -6.46
N TRP A 292 31.77 23.26 -5.64
CA TRP A 292 30.54 23.96 -6.03
C TRP A 292 30.83 25.46 -6.23
N ASP A 293 30.82 25.94 -7.47
CA ASP A 293 30.82 27.36 -7.78
C ASP A 293 29.38 27.80 -8.10
N LEU A 294 28.71 28.40 -7.13
CA LEU A 294 27.31 28.83 -7.18
C LEU A 294 27.12 30.20 -7.81
N ASN A 295 27.72 30.44 -8.99
CA ASN A 295 27.41 31.62 -9.80
C ASN A 295 26.45 31.23 -10.93
N LEU A 296 25.13 31.33 -10.70
CA LEU A 296 24.11 31.24 -11.72
C LEU A 296 24.02 32.57 -12.48
N PRO A 297 24.12 32.57 -13.84
CA PRO A 297 23.84 33.77 -14.65
C PRO A 297 22.32 34.02 -14.68
N GLU A 298 21.93 35.25 -14.41
CA GLU A 298 20.63 35.78 -14.77
C GLU A 298 20.47 35.80 -16.29
N GLU A 299 19.42 35.18 -16.81
CA GLU A 299 18.96 35.15 -18.20
C GLU A 299 19.75 34.30 -19.22
N LEU A 300 19.12 33.21 -19.69
CA LEU A 300 19.55 32.44 -20.85
C LEU A 300 18.85 32.91 -22.14
N PRO A 301 19.60 33.22 -23.20
CA PRO A 301 19.01 33.57 -24.51
C PRO A 301 18.55 32.29 -25.26
N MET A 302 17.42 32.38 -25.93
CA MET A 302 16.86 31.36 -26.81
C MET A 302 17.75 31.17 -28.07
N ALA A 303 18.24 29.95 -28.32
CA ALA A 303 18.98 29.60 -29.53
C ALA A 303 18.24 28.59 -30.41
N GLN A 304 18.32 28.79 -31.73
CA GLN A 304 17.68 28.01 -32.78
C GLN A 304 18.39 26.65 -33.07
N PRO A 305 17.73 25.64 -33.67
CA PRO A 305 18.25 24.29 -33.79
C PRO A 305 19.20 24.10 -34.99
N ALA A 306 20.31 23.38 -34.78
CA ALA A 306 21.13 22.85 -35.87
C ALA A 306 21.22 21.31 -35.81
N SER A 307 20.95 20.72 -36.97
CA SER A 307 20.96 19.28 -37.23
C SER A 307 22.38 18.76 -37.48
N MET A 308 22.80 17.68 -36.81
CA MET A 308 23.78 16.72 -37.36
C MET A 308 23.65 15.34 -36.66
N VAL A 309 23.42 14.33 -37.48
CA VAL A 309 23.45 12.92 -37.16
C VAL A 309 24.91 12.45 -37.23
N GLN A 310 25.44 11.90 -36.12
CA GLN A 310 26.65 11.08 -36.17
C GLN A 310 26.37 9.68 -35.63
N GLN A 311 26.65 8.68 -36.46
CA GLN A 311 26.54 7.26 -36.20
C GLN A 311 27.59 6.81 -35.19
N ARG A 312 27.16 6.08 -34.17
CA ARG A 312 28.00 5.40 -33.16
C ARG A 312 28.49 4.06 -33.70
N PRO A 313 29.77 3.65 -33.47
CA PRO A 313 30.23 2.32 -33.86
C PRO A 313 29.55 1.20 -32.98
N PRO A 314 29.42 -0.02 -33.52
CA PRO A 314 28.71 -1.09 -32.84
C PRO A 314 29.47 -1.57 -31.61
N SER A 315 28.84 -1.52 -30.46
CA SER A 315 29.30 -2.17 -29.23
C SER A 315 29.08 -3.68 -29.31
N ARG A 316 30.07 -4.45 -28.89
CA ARG A 316 30.02 -5.91 -28.76
C ARG A 316 28.77 -6.33 -27.98
N GLU A 317 27.90 -7.09 -28.61
CA GLU A 317 26.81 -7.80 -27.98
C GLU A 317 27.42 -8.87 -27.05
N THR A 318 27.34 -8.63 -25.74
CA THR A 318 27.30 -9.69 -24.77
C THR A 318 25.87 -10.23 -24.76
N GLU A 319 25.66 -11.45 -25.19
CA GLU A 319 24.38 -12.16 -25.11
C GLU A 319 23.93 -12.18 -23.64
N ILE A 320 22.96 -11.32 -23.32
CA ILE A 320 22.21 -11.42 -22.06
C ILE A 320 21.22 -12.57 -22.27
N PRO A 321 21.23 -13.60 -21.43
CA PRO A 321 20.25 -14.67 -21.54
C PRO A 321 18.85 -14.08 -21.43
N PRO A 322 17.84 -14.62 -22.19
CA PRO A 322 16.50 -14.07 -22.18
C PRO A 322 15.95 -14.12 -20.74
N LYS A 323 15.66 -12.96 -20.16
CA LYS A 323 14.93 -12.87 -18.91
C LYS A 323 13.62 -13.63 -19.09
N SER A 324 13.40 -14.61 -18.21
CA SER A 324 12.13 -15.33 -18.14
C SER A 324 11.01 -14.30 -17.93
N THR A 325 10.00 -14.36 -18.78
CA THR A 325 8.76 -13.56 -18.67
C THR A 325 7.85 -14.07 -17.54
N GLY A 326 8.41 -14.65 -16.49
CA GLY A 326 7.69 -15.00 -15.27
C GLY A 326 7.46 -13.74 -14.44
N ILE A 327 6.23 -13.53 -14.04
CA ILE A 327 5.90 -12.57 -12.97
C ILE A 327 6.78 -12.92 -11.77
N PRO A 328 7.55 -11.98 -11.21
CA PRO A 328 8.38 -12.26 -10.05
C PRO A 328 7.52 -12.81 -8.92
N THR A 329 7.91 -13.95 -8.36
CA THR A 329 7.14 -14.68 -7.35
C THR A 329 7.64 -14.42 -5.93
N THR A 330 8.53 -13.45 -5.74
CA THR A 330 9.05 -13.11 -4.41
C THR A 330 8.01 -12.29 -3.63
N PRO A 331 7.61 -12.75 -2.45
CA PRO A 331 6.72 -11.99 -1.60
C PRO A 331 7.42 -10.75 -1.03
N ASN A 332 6.63 -9.72 -0.71
CA ASN A 332 7.10 -8.53 -0.03
C ASN A 332 6.73 -8.57 1.46
N TYR A 333 7.57 -7.96 2.27
CA TYR A 333 7.51 -8.05 3.72
C TYR A 333 7.63 -6.69 4.39
N VAL A 334 7.05 -6.58 5.58
CA VAL A 334 7.45 -5.58 6.56
C VAL A 334 8.41 -6.24 7.54
N TYR A 335 9.60 -5.67 7.65
CA TYR A 335 10.58 -6.01 8.67
C TYR A 335 10.44 -5.08 9.85
N LYS A 336 10.46 -5.61 11.07
CA LYS A 336 10.67 -4.84 12.28
C LYS A 336 12.13 -5.00 12.71
N ILE A 337 12.85 -3.88 12.77
CA ILE A 337 14.29 -3.81 13.06
C ILE A 337 14.45 -3.08 14.38
N THR A 338 15.09 -3.72 15.38
CA THR A 338 15.38 -3.07 16.65
C THR A 338 16.54 -2.08 16.53
N LYS A 339 16.74 -1.24 17.54
CA LYS A 339 17.87 -0.30 17.59
C LYS A 339 19.24 -0.97 17.48
N GLU A 340 19.32 -2.24 17.89
CA GLU A 340 20.51 -3.09 17.85
C GLU A 340 20.70 -3.79 16.51
N GLY A 341 19.78 -3.60 15.54
CA GLY A 341 19.83 -4.22 14.21
C GLY A 341 19.23 -5.63 14.14
N LEU A 342 18.54 -6.09 15.20
CA LEU A 342 17.82 -7.37 15.11
C LEU A 342 16.56 -7.19 14.29
N ALA A 343 16.47 -7.90 13.17
CA ALA A 343 15.34 -7.81 12.25
C ALA A 343 14.50 -9.09 12.23
N ARG A 344 13.18 -8.93 12.06
CA ARG A 344 12.24 -10.02 11.84
C ARG A 344 11.09 -9.61 10.93
N LYS A 345 10.60 -10.53 10.14
CA LYS A 345 9.39 -10.34 9.32
C LYS A 345 8.17 -10.35 10.24
N ILE A 346 7.32 -9.32 10.12
CA ILE A 346 6.09 -9.20 10.93
C ILE A 346 4.83 -9.21 10.08
N PHE A 347 4.95 -8.94 8.78
CA PHE A 347 3.81 -8.93 7.87
C PHE A 347 4.27 -9.30 6.46
N GLU A 348 3.42 -10.01 5.72
CA GLU A 348 3.65 -10.45 4.34
C GLU A 348 2.48 -10.01 3.47
N THR A 349 2.75 -9.35 2.34
CA THR A 349 1.74 -8.92 1.37
C THR A 349 1.62 -9.84 0.16
N GLY A 350 2.32 -10.98 0.17
CA GLY A 350 2.47 -11.81 -1.02
C GLY A 350 3.20 -11.02 -2.12
N GLN A 351 2.60 -10.93 -3.30
CA GLN A 351 3.19 -10.24 -4.45
C GLN A 351 2.89 -8.72 -4.49
N ALA A 352 2.12 -8.20 -3.55
CA ALA A 352 1.79 -6.78 -3.53
C ALA A 352 2.97 -5.96 -2.99
N LEU A 353 3.31 -4.86 -3.68
CA LEU A 353 4.39 -3.95 -3.31
C LEU A 353 3.96 -3.12 -2.11
N ILE A 354 4.81 -2.97 -1.12
CA ILE A 354 4.57 -2.05 0.00
C ILE A 354 5.08 -0.67 -0.44
N LEU A 355 4.15 0.27 -0.70
CA LEU A 355 4.48 1.59 -1.23
C LEU A 355 4.43 2.69 -0.17
N GLY A 356 3.78 2.47 0.94
CA GLY A 356 3.77 3.42 2.04
C GLY A 356 3.38 2.78 3.36
N MET A 357 3.87 3.34 4.43
CA MET A 357 3.55 2.93 5.79
C MET A 357 3.34 4.16 6.69
N SER A 358 2.54 4.00 7.73
CA SER A 358 2.33 5.02 8.75
C SER A 358 1.95 4.38 10.07
N LEU A 359 2.31 5.00 11.20
CA LEU A 359 1.95 4.53 12.54
C LEU A 359 0.85 5.41 13.14
N ASP A 360 -0.09 4.79 13.86
CA ASP A 360 -1.02 5.53 14.70
C ASP A 360 -0.38 5.87 16.07
N THR A 361 -1.08 6.67 16.88
CA THR A 361 -0.58 7.10 18.21
C THR A 361 -0.44 5.94 19.22
N GLN A 362 -0.87 4.75 18.86
CA GLN A 362 -0.74 3.53 19.65
C GLN A 362 0.35 2.59 19.11
N ASP A 363 1.13 3.06 18.12
CA ASP A 363 2.13 2.30 17.35
C ASP A 363 1.53 1.08 16.59
N ASN A 364 0.25 1.12 16.19
CA ASN A 364 -0.21 0.18 15.20
C ASN A 364 0.25 0.66 13.82
N LEU A 365 0.75 -0.27 13.01
CA LEU A 365 1.26 0.01 11.69
C LEU A 365 0.14 -0.09 10.65
N TYR A 366 0.03 0.91 9.79
CA TYR A 366 -0.77 0.85 8.57
C TYR A 366 0.16 0.69 7.37
N VAL A 367 -0.21 -0.22 6.48
CA VAL A 367 0.56 -0.60 5.29
C VAL A 367 -0.33 -0.43 4.09
N VAL A 368 0.13 0.30 3.08
CA VAL A 368 -0.58 0.45 1.81
C VAL A 368 0.20 -0.20 0.68
N THR A 369 -0.53 -0.82 -0.25
CA THR A 369 0.09 -1.63 -1.30
C THR A 369 -0.30 -1.15 -2.71
N GLY A 370 0.68 -1.26 -3.63
CA GLY A 370 0.45 -1.19 -5.07
C GLY A 370 -0.28 -2.45 -5.58
N ASN A 371 -0.48 -2.54 -6.88
CA ASN A 371 -1.05 -3.65 -7.67
C ASN A 371 -2.17 -4.54 -7.07
N ARG A 372 -2.66 -4.26 -5.86
CA ARG A 372 -3.87 -4.82 -5.24
C ARG A 372 -4.55 -3.85 -4.29
N SER A 373 -4.10 -2.61 -4.24
CA SER A 373 -4.69 -1.47 -3.51
C SER A 373 -5.18 -1.74 -2.09
N GLY A 374 -4.57 -2.71 -1.41
CA GLY A 374 -4.93 -3.07 -0.04
C GLY A 374 -4.41 -2.06 0.97
N VAL A 375 -5.22 -1.74 1.95
CA VAL A 375 -4.83 -1.05 3.18
C VAL A 375 -4.92 -2.04 4.32
N TYR A 376 -3.80 -2.27 4.98
CA TYR A 376 -3.70 -3.24 6.08
C TYR A 376 -3.34 -2.53 7.39
N LYS A 377 -3.83 -3.07 8.49
CA LYS A 377 -3.42 -2.69 9.83
C LYS A 377 -2.70 -3.88 10.49
N VAL A 378 -1.51 -3.63 11.00
CA VAL A 378 -0.74 -4.59 11.82
C VAL A 378 -0.67 -4.04 13.23
N CYS A 379 -1.24 -4.74 14.18
CA CYS A 379 -1.26 -4.35 15.59
C CYS A 379 0.08 -4.64 16.26
N LYS A 380 0.30 -4.08 17.46
CA LYS A 380 1.52 -4.35 18.25
C LYS A 380 1.76 -5.82 18.59
N ASP A 381 0.69 -6.61 18.71
CA ASP A 381 0.73 -8.06 18.91
C ASP A 381 0.94 -8.86 17.61
N GLU A 382 1.18 -8.12 16.51
CA GLU A 382 1.43 -8.64 15.15
C GLU A 382 0.21 -9.32 14.50
N THR A 383 -0.96 -9.20 15.09
CA THR A 383 -2.19 -9.54 14.38
C THR A 383 -2.44 -8.50 13.29
N SER A 384 -2.84 -8.97 12.12
CA SER A 384 -3.13 -8.10 10.98
C SER A 384 -4.60 -8.18 10.56
N SER A 385 -5.04 -7.16 9.84
CA SER A 385 -6.37 -7.13 9.22
C SER A 385 -6.33 -6.29 7.95
N SER A 386 -7.10 -6.69 6.95
CA SER A 386 -7.44 -5.80 5.85
C SER A 386 -8.33 -4.68 6.41
N VAL A 387 -8.08 -3.43 6.04
CA VAL A 387 -8.88 -2.27 6.48
C VAL A 387 -9.90 -1.92 5.42
N VAL A 388 -9.42 -1.71 4.20
CA VAL A 388 -10.21 -1.38 3.02
C VAL A 388 -9.42 -1.70 1.76
N ASP A 389 -10.13 -2.05 0.69
CA ASP A 389 -9.59 -2.09 -0.66
C ASP A 389 -10.06 -0.83 -1.40
N VAL A 390 -9.12 -0.04 -1.93
CA VAL A 390 -9.46 1.15 -2.71
C VAL A 390 -9.67 0.79 -4.19
N GLU A 391 -10.59 1.50 -4.85
CA GLU A 391 -11.04 1.15 -6.22
C GLU A 391 -9.97 1.38 -7.30
N GLU A 392 -8.98 2.25 -7.04
CA GLU A 392 -8.02 2.75 -8.04
C GLU A 392 -6.92 1.75 -8.41
N GLY A 393 -6.84 0.61 -7.76
CA GLY A 393 -5.87 -0.44 -8.05
C GLY A 393 -4.46 -0.21 -7.50
N GLN A 394 -4.14 0.98 -6.97
CA GLN A 394 -2.87 1.31 -6.32
C GLN A 394 -3.09 2.29 -5.16
N ALA A 395 -2.69 1.91 -3.96
CA ALA A 395 -2.49 2.82 -2.84
C ALA A 395 -0.99 3.15 -2.76
N LEU A 396 -0.64 4.43 -2.86
CA LEU A 396 0.75 4.89 -3.02
C LEU A 396 1.36 5.40 -1.73
N CYS A 397 0.59 6.08 -0.91
CA CYS A 397 1.04 6.65 0.36
C CYS A 397 -0.07 6.64 1.40
N CYS A 398 0.30 6.73 2.66
CA CYS A 398 -0.64 6.92 3.76
C CYS A 398 -0.06 7.83 4.85
N LEU A 399 -0.95 8.46 5.58
CA LEU A 399 -0.62 9.37 6.67
C LEU A 399 -1.61 9.18 7.82
N ASN A 400 -1.10 8.87 9.00
CA ASN A 400 -1.87 8.99 10.24
C ASN A 400 -1.60 10.36 10.88
N THR A 401 -2.67 11.07 11.22
CA THR A 401 -2.57 12.31 11.98
C THR A 401 -2.52 12.02 13.49
N SER A 402 -2.13 13.02 14.28
CA SER A 402 -2.13 12.87 15.75
C SER A 402 -3.53 12.62 16.34
N ASN A 403 -4.60 12.83 15.57
CA ASN A 403 -5.99 12.51 15.93
C ASN A 403 -6.38 11.07 15.57
N ASN A 404 -5.45 10.24 15.11
CA ASN A 404 -5.69 8.89 14.58
C ASN A 404 -6.66 8.87 13.37
N GLU A 405 -6.63 9.90 12.55
CA GLU A 405 -7.30 9.91 11.25
C GLU A 405 -6.30 9.41 10.21
N LEU A 406 -6.64 8.33 9.51
CA LEU A 406 -5.82 7.78 8.45
C LEU A 406 -6.26 8.37 7.10
N TYR A 407 -5.29 8.89 6.35
CA TYR A 407 -5.46 9.30 4.96
C TYR A 407 -4.67 8.35 4.06
N VAL A 408 -5.24 8.00 2.91
CA VAL A 408 -4.63 7.11 1.90
C VAL A 408 -4.68 7.79 0.55
N GLY A 409 -3.53 7.94 -0.09
CA GLY A 409 -3.37 8.48 -1.43
C GLY A 409 -3.26 7.38 -2.48
N THR A 410 -3.90 7.56 -3.64
CA THR A 410 -3.96 6.55 -4.70
C THR A 410 -3.34 7.02 -6.02
N GLY A 411 -3.08 6.05 -6.92
CA GLY A 411 -2.64 6.26 -8.29
C GLY A 411 -3.63 5.79 -9.33
N ASN A 412 -3.37 6.15 -10.63
CA ASN A 412 -4.20 5.82 -11.80
C ASN A 412 -5.59 6.48 -11.87
N ARG A 413 -5.91 7.26 -10.94
CA ARG A 413 -6.85 8.36 -10.68
C ARG A 413 -6.53 8.80 -9.27
N GLY A 414 -5.71 9.84 -9.12
CA GLY A 414 -5.31 10.31 -7.80
C GLY A 414 -6.53 10.70 -6.97
N LYS A 415 -6.77 9.95 -5.91
CA LYS A 415 -7.76 10.25 -4.89
C LYS A 415 -7.11 10.22 -3.52
N VAL A 416 -7.71 10.90 -2.59
CA VAL A 416 -7.39 10.76 -1.18
C VAL A 416 -8.62 10.20 -0.48
N TYR A 417 -8.43 9.10 0.23
CA TYR A 417 -9.44 8.53 1.11
C TYR A 417 -9.13 8.91 2.55
N LYS A 418 -10.17 9.32 3.28
CA LYS A 418 -10.13 9.44 4.73
C LYS A 418 -10.78 8.22 5.35
N ILE A 419 -10.06 7.56 6.24
CA ILE A 419 -10.50 6.38 6.98
C ILE A 419 -10.67 6.79 8.44
N TRP A 420 -11.88 6.65 8.93
CA TRP A 420 -12.27 7.05 10.27
C TRP A 420 -12.01 5.94 11.30
N PRO A 421 -11.73 6.25 12.56
CA PRO A 421 -11.63 5.22 13.60
C PRO A 421 -12.99 4.56 13.92
N SER A 422 -14.11 5.10 13.43
CA SER A 422 -15.45 4.53 13.57
C SER A 422 -15.75 3.53 12.45
N PHE A 423 -16.59 2.56 12.75
CA PHE A 423 -17.00 1.53 11.80
C PHE A 423 -18.25 1.95 11.01
N VAL A 424 -18.45 1.33 9.85
CA VAL A 424 -19.70 1.40 9.11
C VAL A 424 -20.82 0.72 9.91
N THR A 425 -22.08 1.06 9.58
CA THR A 425 -23.25 0.53 10.28
C THR A 425 -23.71 -0.82 9.76
N GLU A 426 -23.31 -1.18 8.53
CA GLU A 426 -23.70 -2.43 7.88
C GLU A 426 -22.58 -2.89 6.93
N GLY A 427 -22.39 -4.21 6.88
CA GLY A 427 -21.45 -4.85 5.96
C GLY A 427 -21.92 -6.24 5.57
N ALA A 428 -21.39 -6.77 4.47
CA ALA A 428 -21.68 -8.11 4.02
C ALA A 428 -20.43 -8.83 3.56
N PHE A 429 -20.35 -10.10 3.89
CA PHE A 429 -19.37 -11.02 3.34
C PHE A 429 -20.08 -12.04 2.46
N ILE A 430 -19.62 -12.20 1.22
CA ILE A 430 -20.14 -13.23 0.30
C ILE A 430 -19.02 -14.25 0.10
N SER A 431 -19.26 -15.51 0.47
CA SER A 431 -18.26 -16.57 0.34
C SER A 431 -17.86 -16.83 -1.10
N ASN A 432 -16.70 -17.44 -1.32
CA ASN A 432 -16.45 -18.14 -2.57
C ASN A 432 -17.52 -19.25 -2.79
N VAL A 433 -17.64 -19.70 -4.03
CA VAL A 433 -18.54 -20.80 -4.38
C VAL A 433 -17.92 -22.12 -3.97
N LEU A 434 -18.65 -22.95 -3.23
CA LEU A 434 -18.30 -24.33 -2.97
C LEU A 434 -18.82 -25.22 -4.10
N ASP A 435 -17.93 -26.01 -4.71
CA ASP A 435 -18.27 -27.09 -5.65
C ASP A 435 -18.30 -28.42 -4.91
N THR A 436 -19.45 -29.07 -4.85
CA THR A 436 -19.60 -30.41 -4.27
C THR A 436 -19.43 -31.54 -5.29
N THR A 437 -19.05 -31.19 -6.53
CA THR A 437 -18.82 -32.08 -7.67
C THR A 437 -20.06 -32.81 -8.18
N THR A 438 -21.07 -32.99 -7.34
CA THR A 438 -22.35 -33.63 -7.65
C THR A 438 -23.51 -32.81 -7.07
N ILE A 439 -24.73 -33.04 -7.56
CA ILE A 439 -25.91 -32.44 -6.92
C ILE A 439 -26.03 -32.98 -5.51
N SER A 440 -26.08 -32.08 -4.53
CA SER A 440 -26.05 -32.35 -3.11
C SER A 440 -27.24 -31.71 -2.40
N ASP A 441 -27.73 -32.37 -1.38
CA ASP A 441 -28.66 -31.81 -0.40
C ASP A 441 -27.91 -31.10 0.70
N TRP A 442 -28.46 -29.97 1.16
CA TRP A 442 -27.82 -29.12 2.15
C TRP A 442 -28.29 -29.51 3.58
N GLY A 443 -27.33 -29.59 4.49
CA GLY A 443 -27.57 -29.81 5.91
C GLY A 443 -27.90 -28.52 6.65
N CYS A 444 -27.18 -28.26 7.75
CA CYS A 444 -27.35 -27.08 8.58
C CYS A 444 -26.15 -26.13 8.40
N ILE A 445 -26.41 -24.84 8.60
CA ILE A 445 -25.38 -23.79 8.60
C ILE A 445 -25.07 -23.43 10.06
N TYR A 446 -23.77 -23.43 10.39
CA TYR A 446 -23.29 -23.10 11.74
C TYR A 446 -22.31 -21.92 11.66
N TRP A 447 -22.39 -21.03 12.66
CA TRP A 447 -21.42 -19.95 12.82
C TRP A 447 -21.19 -19.66 14.30
N GLN A 448 -20.02 -19.09 14.58
CA GLN A 448 -19.69 -18.50 15.85
C GLN A 448 -19.63 -16.98 15.69
N VAL A 449 -20.19 -16.24 16.60
CA VAL A 449 -20.26 -14.78 16.55
C VAL A 449 -20.15 -14.22 17.97
N THR A 450 -19.39 -13.12 18.10
CA THR A 450 -19.47 -12.24 19.25
C THR A 450 -20.28 -11.01 18.85
N GLN A 451 -21.47 -10.87 19.40
CA GLN A 451 -22.43 -9.82 19.09
C GLN A 451 -22.42 -8.79 20.21
N PRO A 452 -21.85 -7.59 20.02
CA PRO A 452 -22.05 -6.48 20.94
C PRO A 452 -23.52 -6.07 20.99
N GLU A 453 -23.94 -5.45 22.10
CA GLU A 453 -25.29 -4.94 22.26
C GLU A 453 -25.65 -3.96 21.11
N GLY A 454 -26.82 -4.12 20.54
CA GLY A 454 -27.30 -3.31 19.40
C GLY A 454 -26.80 -3.76 18.03
N THR A 455 -26.06 -4.89 17.95
CA THR A 455 -25.61 -5.46 16.66
C THR A 455 -26.34 -6.76 16.35
N ASN A 456 -26.40 -7.13 15.07
CA ASN A 456 -27.00 -8.37 14.62
C ASN A 456 -26.19 -9.00 13.49
N VAL A 457 -26.16 -10.33 13.40
CA VAL A 457 -25.58 -11.08 12.29
C VAL A 457 -26.57 -12.07 11.77
N THR A 458 -26.78 -12.04 10.47
CA THR A 458 -27.65 -12.97 9.76
C THR A 458 -26.90 -13.61 8.61
N LEU A 459 -27.27 -14.86 8.30
CA LEU A 459 -26.74 -15.55 7.13
C LEU A 459 -27.84 -15.85 6.13
N ALA A 460 -27.47 -15.92 4.85
CA ALA A 460 -28.34 -16.41 3.79
C ALA A 460 -27.53 -17.30 2.86
N THR A 461 -28.18 -18.24 2.18
CA THR A 461 -27.52 -19.11 1.19
C THR A 461 -28.23 -19.02 -0.16
N ARG A 462 -27.51 -19.37 -1.21
CA ARG A 462 -28.04 -19.63 -2.55
C ARG A 462 -27.30 -20.79 -3.18
N SER A 463 -27.92 -21.44 -4.14
CA SER A 463 -27.36 -22.61 -4.83
C SER A 463 -27.62 -22.56 -6.33
N GLY A 464 -26.82 -23.29 -7.10
CA GLY A 464 -26.92 -23.36 -8.55
C GLY A 464 -26.13 -24.53 -9.14
N ASN A 465 -26.22 -24.71 -10.46
CA ASN A 465 -25.56 -25.81 -11.16
C ASN A 465 -24.47 -25.34 -12.15
N CYS A 466 -24.10 -24.06 -12.15
CA CYS A 466 -22.95 -23.50 -12.85
C CYS A 466 -21.96 -22.86 -11.85
N GLU A 467 -20.67 -22.93 -12.15
CA GLU A 467 -19.60 -22.49 -11.27
C GLU A 467 -19.68 -21.00 -10.94
N LYS A 468 -20.01 -20.18 -11.94
CA LYS A 468 -20.18 -18.72 -11.74
C LYS A 468 -21.64 -18.42 -11.51
N PRO A 469 -22.01 -17.80 -10.37
CA PRO A 469 -23.39 -17.41 -10.12
C PRO A 469 -23.94 -16.49 -11.23
N ASP A 470 -25.04 -16.91 -11.84
CA ASP A 470 -25.75 -16.21 -12.88
C ASP A 470 -27.27 -16.19 -12.63
N LEU A 471 -28.06 -15.83 -13.63
CA LEU A 471 -29.53 -15.79 -13.55
C LEU A 471 -30.19 -17.15 -13.36
N THR A 472 -29.47 -18.26 -13.54
CA THR A 472 -29.99 -19.64 -13.32
C THR A 472 -29.83 -20.12 -11.89
N TRP A 473 -29.07 -19.38 -11.07
CA TRP A 473 -28.96 -19.66 -9.64
C TRP A 473 -30.26 -19.29 -8.92
N GLY A 474 -30.56 -20.01 -7.86
CA GLY A 474 -31.61 -19.61 -6.94
C GLY A 474 -31.33 -18.24 -6.31
N SER A 475 -32.39 -17.52 -5.96
CA SER A 475 -32.27 -16.31 -5.15
C SER A 475 -31.68 -16.63 -3.77
N TRP A 476 -31.15 -15.63 -3.08
CA TRP A 476 -30.76 -15.77 -1.68
C TRP A 476 -31.94 -16.24 -0.84
N SER A 477 -31.73 -17.20 0.06
CA SER A 477 -32.72 -17.66 1.01
C SER A 477 -33.22 -16.53 1.92
N ALA A 478 -34.26 -16.77 2.67
CA ALA A 478 -34.55 -16.00 3.88
C ALA A 478 -33.33 -16.05 4.82
N HIS A 479 -33.20 -15.02 5.65
CA HIS A 479 -32.10 -14.94 6.61
C HIS A 479 -32.21 -16.02 7.69
N TYR A 480 -31.10 -16.73 7.90
CA TYR A 480 -30.92 -17.59 9.08
C TYR A 480 -30.52 -16.68 10.24
N LEU A 481 -31.27 -16.79 11.34
CA LEU A 481 -31.11 -15.94 12.52
C LEU A 481 -30.35 -16.65 13.66
N SER A 482 -30.27 -17.98 13.57
CA SER A 482 -29.64 -18.80 14.60
C SER A 482 -28.69 -19.83 14.00
N SER A 483 -27.54 -20.01 14.63
CA SER A 483 -26.56 -21.04 14.25
C SER A 483 -27.20 -22.44 14.42
N GLY A 484 -27.04 -23.31 13.42
CA GLY A 484 -27.60 -24.63 13.37
C GLY A 484 -28.91 -24.76 12.59
N GLU A 485 -29.42 -23.70 11.99
CA GLU A 485 -30.58 -23.74 11.12
C GLU A 485 -30.34 -24.59 9.87
N ARG A 486 -31.39 -25.25 9.37
CA ARG A 486 -31.34 -26.04 8.15
C ARG A 486 -31.31 -25.10 6.94
N ILE A 487 -30.40 -25.37 6.01
CA ILE A 487 -30.30 -24.64 4.75
C ILE A 487 -31.53 -24.90 3.89
N THR A 488 -32.14 -23.82 3.39
CA THR A 488 -33.38 -23.86 2.60
C THR A 488 -33.16 -23.70 1.10
N SER A 489 -31.91 -23.45 0.66
CA SER A 489 -31.57 -23.42 -0.76
C SER A 489 -31.83 -24.78 -1.41
N ALA A 490 -32.24 -24.77 -2.70
CA ALA A 490 -32.54 -25.99 -3.43
C ALA A 490 -31.30 -26.90 -3.57
N PRO A 491 -31.46 -28.24 -3.64
CA PRO A 491 -30.36 -29.15 -3.96
C PRO A 491 -29.66 -28.74 -5.27
N ALA A 492 -28.33 -28.64 -5.28
CA ALA A 492 -27.54 -28.26 -6.43
C ALA A 492 -26.08 -28.72 -6.28
N ARG A 493 -25.26 -28.53 -7.32
CA ARG A 493 -23.82 -28.81 -7.26
C ARG A 493 -23.04 -27.73 -6.52
N PHE A 494 -23.47 -26.49 -6.64
CA PHE A 494 -22.75 -25.35 -6.09
C PHE A 494 -23.58 -24.63 -5.04
N VAL A 495 -22.90 -24.14 -4.00
CA VAL A 495 -23.52 -23.33 -2.95
C VAL A 495 -22.63 -22.14 -2.59
N GLN A 496 -23.28 -21.06 -2.17
CA GLN A 496 -22.63 -19.85 -1.67
C GLN A 496 -23.44 -19.33 -0.49
N TYR A 497 -22.77 -18.76 0.51
CA TYR A 497 -23.44 -18.06 1.60
C TYR A 497 -23.09 -16.59 1.62
N LYS A 498 -23.94 -15.80 2.25
CA LYS A 498 -23.74 -14.41 2.58
C LYS A 498 -23.96 -14.21 4.07
N ALA A 499 -23.02 -13.55 4.75
CA ALA A 499 -23.17 -13.04 6.10
C ALA A 499 -23.40 -11.51 6.03
N THR A 500 -24.38 -11.01 6.78
CA THR A 500 -24.71 -9.59 6.82
C THR A 500 -24.82 -9.14 8.27
#